data_32310e649cd063df051de6b9b04346be
#
_entry.id   32310e649cd063df051de6b9b04346be
#
_cell.length_a   1.000
_cell.length_b   1.000
_cell.length_c   1.000
_cell.angle_alpha   90.00
_cell.angle_beta   90.00
_cell.angle_gamma   90.00
#
_symmetry.space_group_name_H-M   'P 1'
#
loop_
_entity.id
_entity.type
_entity.pdbx_description
1 polymer ?
#
loop_
_entity_poly.entity_id
_entity_poly.type
_entity_poly.pdbx_seq_one_letter_code
_entity_poly.pdbx_strand_id
1 'polypeptide(L)'
;PRNILEEIAPYVDTFLYDLKAIDDAVHFVCCSVSNKQILENFEYLCERCNVVARLPIIPGYNDAPKDIDLMLEYLESHHRGGHVDLLPYHRLGVNKYTRLDMPYHLKDILPPSPKRMAELKQQFISRGFSTEIGG
;
A
#
# COMPACT_ATOMS: atom_id res chain seq x y z
N PRO A 1 15.81 -0.38 8.02
CA PRO A 1 17.01 0.25 7.46
C PRO A 1 17.45 -0.40 6.16
N ARG A 2 17.99 0.37 5.21
CA ARG A 2 18.41 -0.07 3.87
C ARG A 2 19.40 -1.22 3.91
N ASN A 3 20.40 -1.15 4.77
CA ASN A 3 21.42 -2.19 4.91
C ASN A 3 20.85 -3.59 5.19
N ILE A 4 19.75 -3.69 5.95
CA ILE A 4 19.10 -4.98 6.20
C ILE A 4 18.42 -5.49 4.93
N LEU A 5 17.78 -4.60 4.15
CA LEU A 5 17.19 -4.99 2.85
C LEU A 5 18.26 -5.49 1.88
N GLU A 6 19.41 -4.82 1.82
CA GLU A 6 20.54 -5.23 0.98
C GLU A 6 21.07 -6.62 1.37
N GLU A 7 21.09 -6.92 2.66
CA GLU A 7 21.54 -8.21 3.18
C GLU A 7 20.55 -9.35 2.84
N ILE A 8 19.24 -9.10 2.95
CA ILE A 8 18.22 -10.14 2.74
C ILE A 8 17.77 -10.30 1.28
N ALA A 9 17.86 -9.26 0.46
CA ALA A 9 17.35 -9.25 -0.92
C ALA A 9 17.82 -10.44 -1.76
N PRO A 10 19.09 -10.94 -1.68
CA PRO A 10 19.55 -12.08 -2.45
C PRO A 10 18.85 -13.41 -2.11
N TYR A 11 18.16 -13.49 -0.99
CA TYR A 11 17.51 -14.71 -0.49
C TYR A 11 15.98 -14.66 -0.60
N VAL A 12 15.42 -13.61 -1.23
CA VAL A 12 13.97 -13.40 -1.33
C VAL A 12 13.54 -13.44 -2.79
N ASP A 13 12.64 -14.38 -3.13
CA ASP A 13 12.11 -14.51 -4.50
C ASP A 13 11.15 -13.37 -4.86
N THR A 14 10.33 -12.92 -3.90
CA THR A 14 9.34 -11.87 -4.09
C THR A 14 9.12 -11.08 -2.82
N PHE A 15 9.17 -9.76 -2.91
CA PHE A 15 8.80 -8.86 -1.82
C PHE A 15 7.33 -8.47 -1.93
N LEU A 16 6.56 -8.72 -0.88
CA LEU A 16 5.22 -8.16 -0.72
C LEU A 16 5.36 -6.85 0.05
N TYR A 17 5.17 -5.72 -0.63
CA TYR A 17 5.51 -4.42 -0.07
C TYR A 17 4.29 -3.52 0.11
N ASP A 18 3.96 -3.18 1.36
CA ASP A 18 2.80 -2.34 1.69
C ASP A 18 3.11 -0.85 1.46
N LEU A 19 2.34 -0.20 0.58
CA LEU A 19 2.31 1.25 0.37
C LEU A 19 0.95 1.79 0.82
N LYS A 20 0.92 2.57 1.88
CA LYS A 20 -0.35 3.04 2.47
C LYS A 20 -0.77 4.42 1.98
N ALA A 21 0.18 5.30 1.72
CA ALA A 21 -0.04 6.60 1.07
C ALA A 21 1.30 7.12 0.52
N ILE A 22 1.22 7.89 -0.57
CA ILE A 22 2.39 8.61 -1.13
C ILE A 22 2.54 9.97 -0.45
N ASP A 23 1.43 10.66 -0.19
CA ASP A 23 1.44 11.89 0.61
C ASP A 23 1.87 11.58 2.05
N ASP A 24 2.98 12.21 2.49
CA ASP A 24 3.55 11.95 3.82
C ASP A 24 2.61 12.39 4.96
N ALA A 25 1.82 13.45 4.75
CA ALA A 25 0.85 13.91 5.75
C ALA A 25 -0.28 12.89 5.92
N VAL A 26 -0.80 12.33 4.82
CA VAL A 26 -1.80 11.25 4.84
C VAL A 26 -1.21 10.00 5.50
N HIS A 27 0.03 9.64 5.15
CA HIS A 27 0.70 8.49 5.75
C HIS A 27 0.90 8.68 7.26
N PHE A 28 1.30 9.88 7.69
CA PHE A 28 1.50 10.18 9.11
C PHE A 28 0.21 10.05 9.93
N VAL A 29 -0.92 10.49 9.37
CA VAL A 29 -2.24 10.32 9.99
C VAL A 29 -2.60 8.84 10.19
N CYS A 30 -2.28 8.00 9.20
CA CYS A 30 -2.58 6.56 9.24
C CYS A 30 -1.61 5.76 10.12
N CYS A 31 -0.32 6.13 10.12
CA CYS A 31 0.76 5.28 10.63
C CYS A 31 1.59 5.91 11.74
N SER A 32 1.42 7.22 12.01
CA SER A 32 2.18 8.02 13.00
C SER A 32 3.70 8.06 12.74
N VAL A 33 4.10 7.77 11.50
CA VAL A 33 5.49 7.85 11.03
C VAL A 33 5.54 8.39 9.60
N SER A 34 6.67 9.01 9.21
CA SER A 34 6.91 9.43 7.83
C SER A 34 7.06 8.23 6.89
N ASN A 35 6.60 8.38 5.64
CA ASN A 35 6.75 7.36 4.61
C ASN A 35 8.09 7.42 3.85
N LYS A 36 8.93 8.42 4.10
CA LYS A 36 10.15 8.67 3.33
C LYS A 36 11.03 7.42 3.17
N GLN A 37 11.38 6.77 4.28
CA GLN A 37 12.20 5.55 4.26
C GLN A 37 11.47 4.39 3.57
N ILE A 38 10.14 4.34 3.67
CA ILE A 38 9.32 3.30 3.03
C ILE A 38 9.41 3.47 1.51
N LEU A 39 9.23 4.68 1.00
CA LEU A 39 9.32 4.97 -0.43
C LEU A 39 10.73 4.73 -0.98
N GLU A 40 11.77 5.22 -0.32
CA GLU A 40 13.17 4.99 -0.70
C GLU A 40 13.52 3.49 -0.76
N ASN A 41 12.99 2.69 0.16
CA ASN A 41 13.19 1.24 0.18
C ASN A 41 12.41 0.54 -0.94
N PHE A 42 11.19 0.99 -1.24
CA PHE A 42 10.40 0.47 -2.34
C PHE A 42 11.09 0.68 -3.69
N GLU A 43 11.54 1.91 -3.96
CA GLU A 43 12.29 2.26 -5.16
C GLU A 43 13.53 1.36 -5.35
N TYR A 44 14.31 1.21 -4.27
CA TYR A 44 15.49 0.32 -4.28
C TYR A 44 15.14 -1.13 -4.65
N LEU A 45 14.06 -1.65 -4.07
CA LEU A 45 13.63 -3.04 -4.33
C LEU A 45 13.10 -3.20 -5.74
N CYS A 46 12.31 -2.24 -6.26
CA CYS A 46 11.77 -2.29 -7.62
C CYS A 46 12.86 -2.33 -8.71
N GLU A 47 14.01 -1.70 -8.45
CA GLU A 47 15.14 -1.73 -9.39
C GLU A 47 15.88 -3.09 -9.43
N ARG A 48 15.77 -3.92 -8.39
CA ARG A 48 16.66 -5.07 -8.15
C ARG A 48 15.97 -6.39 -7.90
N CYS A 49 14.71 -6.35 -7.49
CA CYS A 49 13.98 -7.50 -6.99
C CYS A 49 12.60 -7.62 -7.64
N ASN A 50 11.99 -8.78 -7.52
CA ASN A 50 10.58 -8.92 -7.83
C ASN A 50 9.75 -8.38 -6.65
N VAL A 51 8.89 -7.40 -6.93
CA VAL A 51 8.07 -6.71 -5.93
C VAL A 51 6.60 -6.78 -6.32
N VAL A 52 5.75 -7.11 -5.37
CA VAL A 52 4.30 -6.91 -5.44
C VAL A 52 3.95 -5.73 -4.55
N ALA A 53 3.46 -4.65 -5.14
CA ALA A 53 2.98 -3.50 -4.39
C ALA A 53 1.60 -3.81 -3.78
N ARG A 54 1.49 -3.72 -2.47
CA ARG A 54 0.25 -3.98 -1.74
C ARG A 54 -0.32 -2.68 -1.23
N LEU A 55 -1.54 -2.36 -1.66
CA LEU A 55 -2.21 -1.09 -1.39
C LEU A 55 -3.43 -1.30 -0.50
N PRO A 56 -3.31 -1.14 0.83
CA PRO A 56 -4.48 -1.12 1.71
C PRO A 56 -5.38 0.08 1.38
N ILE A 57 -6.61 -0.17 0.95
CA ILE A 57 -7.59 0.88 0.63
C ILE A 57 -8.44 1.17 1.85
N ILE A 58 -8.24 2.34 2.45
CA ILE A 58 -8.88 2.76 3.70
C ILE A 58 -9.79 3.95 3.40
N PRO A 59 -11.14 3.74 3.36
CA PRO A 59 -12.09 4.79 3.04
C PRO A 59 -11.95 6.03 3.92
N GLY A 60 -11.91 7.21 3.28
CA GLY A 60 -11.76 8.50 3.95
C GLY A 60 -10.33 8.88 4.36
N TYR A 61 -9.34 8.01 4.08
CA TYR A 61 -7.93 8.28 4.38
C TYR A 61 -7.06 8.34 3.12
N ASN A 62 -7.05 7.28 2.32
CA ASN A 62 -6.19 7.17 1.14
C ASN A 62 -6.95 6.76 -0.14
N ASP A 63 -8.27 6.81 -0.13
CA ASP A 63 -9.13 6.40 -1.25
C ASP A 63 -9.72 7.57 -2.05
N ALA A 64 -9.38 8.82 -1.69
CA ALA A 64 -9.79 10.00 -2.45
C ALA A 64 -9.13 9.99 -3.85
N PRO A 65 -9.80 10.54 -4.89
CA PRO A 65 -9.26 10.55 -6.25
C PRO A 65 -7.83 11.05 -6.34
N LYS A 66 -7.50 12.14 -5.64
CA LYS A 66 -6.15 12.71 -5.60
C LYS A 66 -5.10 11.74 -5.03
N ASP A 67 -5.47 10.95 -4.02
CA ASP A 67 -4.54 10.03 -3.36
C ASP A 67 -4.29 8.81 -4.26
N ILE A 68 -5.33 8.35 -4.96
CA ILE A 68 -5.22 7.29 -5.98
C ILE A 68 -4.39 7.76 -7.17
N ASP A 69 -4.59 8.98 -7.65
CA ASP A 69 -3.80 9.55 -8.76
C ASP A 69 -2.33 9.66 -8.39
N LEU A 70 -2.00 10.17 -7.20
CA LEU A 70 -0.62 10.21 -6.69
C LEU A 70 0.02 8.82 -6.60
N MET A 71 -0.73 7.83 -6.14
CA MET A 71 -0.28 6.44 -6.07
C MET A 71 0.02 5.89 -7.47
N LEU A 72 -0.88 6.11 -8.43
CA LEU A 72 -0.70 5.67 -9.82
C LEU A 72 0.52 6.33 -10.45
N GLU A 73 0.68 7.66 -10.34
CA GLU A 73 1.85 8.39 -10.86
C GLU A 73 3.17 7.89 -10.26
N TYR A 74 3.18 7.65 -8.96
CA TYR A 74 4.34 7.12 -8.26
C TYR A 74 4.71 5.71 -8.75
N LEU A 75 3.73 4.82 -8.85
CA LEU A 75 3.95 3.45 -9.33
C LEU A 75 4.35 3.41 -10.82
N GLU A 76 3.81 4.29 -11.67
CA GLU A 76 4.24 4.42 -13.06
C GLU A 76 5.71 4.81 -13.19
N SER A 77 6.21 5.61 -12.24
CA SER A 77 7.59 6.07 -12.23
C SER A 77 8.56 5.01 -11.71
N HIS A 78 8.16 4.21 -10.73
CA HIS A 78 9.08 3.32 -9.99
C HIS A 78 8.76 1.83 -10.10
N HIS A 79 7.56 1.44 -10.56
CA HIS A 79 7.07 0.05 -10.62
C HIS A 79 6.32 -0.27 -11.90
N ARG A 80 6.75 0.31 -13.02
CA ARG A 80 6.05 0.26 -14.32
C ARG A 80 5.72 -1.17 -14.74
N GLY A 81 4.42 -1.44 -14.99
CA GLY A 81 3.95 -2.76 -15.42
C GLY A 81 4.02 -3.85 -14.35
N GLY A 82 4.34 -3.49 -13.12
CA GLY A 82 4.44 -4.41 -12.00
C GLY A 82 3.09 -4.94 -11.51
N HIS A 83 3.15 -5.85 -10.55
CA HIS A 83 1.96 -6.41 -9.91
C HIS A 83 1.52 -5.57 -8.72
N VAL A 84 0.21 -5.32 -8.63
CA VAL A 84 -0.41 -4.50 -7.58
C VAL A 84 -1.58 -5.26 -6.96
N ASP A 85 -1.53 -5.47 -5.65
CA ASP A 85 -2.63 -6.00 -4.86
C ASP A 85 -3.39 -4.87 -4.17
N LEU A 86 -4.66 -4.70 -4.50
CA LEU A 86 -5.57 -3.79 -3.80
C LEU A 86 -6.19 -4.52 -2.61
N LEU A 87 -5.82 -4.14 -1.40
CA LEU A 87 -6.28 -4.78 -0.18
C LEU A 87 -7.46 -4.00 0.42
N PRO A 88 -8.70 -4.53 0.38
CA PRO A 88 -9.79 -3.88 1.06
C PRO A 88 -9.50 -3.78 2.56
N TYR A 89 -9.71 -2.60 3.15
CA TYR A 89 -9.63 -2.45 4.61
C TYR A 89 -10.55 -3.43 5.32
N HIS A 90 -10.03 -4.13 6.32
CA HIS A 90 -10.79 -5.05 7.16
C HIS A 90 -10.63 -4.72 8.64
N ARG A 91 -11.72 -4.85 9.41
CA ARG A 91 -11.75 -4.62 10.85
C ARG A 91 -10.99 -5.68 11.69
N LEU A 92 -10.39 -6.68 11.07
CA LEU A 92 -9.67 -7.74 11.78
C LEU A 92 -8.53 -7.22 12.68
N GLY A 93 -7.95 -6.06 12.36
CA GLY A 93 -6.94 -5.41 13.19
C GLY A 93 -7.44 -4.90 14.55
N VAL A 94 -8.74 -4.59 14.68
CA VAL A 94 -9.32 -4.02 15.91
C VAL A 94 -9.01 -4.89 17.12
N ASN A 95 -9.20 -6.21 17.01
CA ASN A 95 -8.95 -7.15 18.09
C ASN A 95 -7.49 -7.15 18.56
N LYS A 96 -6.54 -6.92 17.67
CA LYS A 96 -5.11 -6.84 17.99
C LYS A 96 -4.80 -5.59 18.83
N TYR A 97 -5.34 -4.44 18.45
CA TYR A 97 -5.16 -3.19 19.19
C TYR A 97 -5.86 -3.24 20.55
N THR A 98 -7.06 -3.82 20.64
CA THR A 98 -7.75 -4.05 21.91
C THR A 98 -6.94 -4.93 22.86
N ARG A 99 -6.29 -5.99 22.36
CA ARG A 99 -5.43 -6.86 23.18
C ARG A 99 -4.15 -6.18 23.66
N LEU A 100 -3.68 -5.16 22.93
CA LEU A 100 -2.47 -4.40 23.26
C LEU A 100 -2.79 -3.13 24.06
N ASP A 101 -4.06 -2.91 24.43
CA ASP A 101 -4.54 -1.71 25.10
C ASP A 101 -4.13 -0.40 24.40
N MET A 102 -4.11 -0.44 23.04
CA MET A 102 -3.73 0.68 22.19
C MET A 102 -4.95 1.32 21.55
N PRO A 103 -5.01 2.66 21.44
CA PRO A 103 -6.10 3.33 20.73
C PRO A 103 -6.05 2.99 19.24
N TYR A 104 -7.22 2.60 18.68
CA TYR A 104 -7.35 2.32 17.26
C TYR A 104 -8.31 3.32 16.61
N HIS A 105 -7.75 4.25 15.85
CA HIS A 105 -8.50 5.37 15.26
C HIS A 105 -9.40 4.96 14.08
N LEU A 106 -9.18 3.78 13.50
CA LEU A 106 -9.90 3.29 12.32
C LEU A 106 -11.07 2.34 12.65
N LYS A 107 -11.44 2.19 13.93
CA LYS A 107 -12.45 1.20 14.40
C LYS A 107 -13.86 1.38 13.78
N ASP A 108 -14.21 2.62 13.43
CA ASP A 108 -15.54 2.96 12.92
C ASP A 108 -15.61 3.03 11.39
N ILE A 109 -14.48 2.79 10.70
CA ILE A 109 -14.41 2.79 9.23
C ILE A 109 -15.03 1.50 8.68
N LEU A 110 -15.92 1.66 7.70
CA LEU A 110 -16.46 0.55 6.94
C LEU A 110 -15.48 0.14 5.83
N PRO A 111 -15.41 -1.16 5.49
CA PRO A 111 -14.67 -1.60 4.32
C PRO A 111 -15.16 -0.90 3.05
N PRO A 112 -14.28 -0.70 2.05
CA PRO A 112 -14.70 -0.19 0.75
C PRO A 112 -15.70 -1.17 0.10
N SER A 113 -16.67 -0.64 -0.66
CA SER A 113 -17.64 -1.49 -1.33
C SER A 113 -16.98 -2.34 -2.44
N PRO A 114 -17.49 -3.53 -2.75
CA PRO A 114 -17.00 -4.33 -3.87
C PRO A 114 -17.00 -3.58 -5.20
N LYS A 115 -17.99 -2.72 -5.42
CA LYS A 115 -18.07 -1.86 -6.61
C LYS A 115 -16.89 -0.89 -6.66
N ARG A 116 -16.59 -0.21 -5.56
CA ARG A 116 -15.44 0.72 -5.47
C ARG A 116 -14.12 0.01 -5.72
N MET A 117 -13.93 -1.17 -5.15
CA MET A 117 -12.73 -1.97 -5.37
C MET A 117 -12.58 -2.39 -6.84
N ALA A 118 -13.69 -2.79 -7.50
CA ALA A 118 -13.68 -3.12 -8.92
C ALA A 118 -13.34 -1.90 -9.80
N GLU A 119 -13.88 -0.73 -9.49
CA GLU A 119 -13.55 0.53 -10.18
C GLU A 119 -12.06 0.87 -10.03
N LEU A 120 -11.50 0.79 -8.83
CA LEU A 120 -10.07 0.99 -8.59
C LEU A 120 -9.22 -0.01 -9.38
N LYS A 121 -9.56 -1.31 -9.32
CA LYS A 121 -8.85 -2.34 -10.10
C LYS A 121 -8.79 -1.97 -11.59
N GLN A 122 -9.90 -1.51 -12.18
CA GLN A 122 -9.92 -1.09 -13.58
C GLN A 122 -9.05 0.14 -13.84
N GLN A 123 -8.98 1.10 -12.91
CA GLN A 123 -8.09 2.25 -13.03
C GLN A 123 -6.63 1.82 -13.09
N PHE A 124 -6.18 0.92 -12.19
CA PHE A 124 -4.81 0.41 -12.20
C PHE A 124 -4.51 -0.42 -13.46
N ILE A 125 -5.42 -1.28 -13.91
CA ILE A 125 -5.27 -2.05 -15.15
C ILE A 125 -5.16 -1.10 -16.36
N SER A 126 -5.97 -0.05 -16.44
CA SER A 126 -5.93 0.92 -17.55
C SER A 126 -4.61 1.70 -17.62
N ARG A 127 -3.87 1.81 -16.50
CA ARG A 127 -2.55 2.41 -16.40
C ARG A 127 -1.40 1.40 -16.59
N GLY A 128 -1.73 0.14 -16.95
CA GLY A 128 -0.76 -0.89 -17.35
C GLY A 128 -0.27 -1.80 -16.22
N PHE A 129 -0.90 -1.78 -15.05
CA PHE A 129 -0.54 -2.67 -13.93
C PHE A 129 -1.28 -4.01 -14.00
N SER A 130 -0.59 -5.10 -13.64
CA SER A 130 -1.26 -6.36 -13.30
C SER A 130 -1.88 -6.20 -11.92
N THR A 131 -3.22 -6.29 -11.79
CA THR A 131 -3.89 -5.88 -10.55
C THR A 131 -4.87 -6.93 -10.06
N GLU A 132 -4.77 -7.29 -8.78
CA GLU A 132 -5.69 -8.17 -8.07
C GLU A 132 -6.35 -7.46 -6.87
N ILE A 133 -7.51 -8.01 -6.42
CA ILE A 133 -8.18 -7.59 -5.19
C ILE A 133 -8.01 -8.69 -4.15
N GLY A 134 -7.42 -8.34 -3.04
CA GLY A 134 -6.90 -9.32 -2.08
C GLY A 134 -5.51 -9.80 -2.49
N GLY A 135 -4.74 -10.34 -1.59
CA GLY A 135 -3.39 -10.86 -1.86
C GLY A 135 -3.25 -12.28 -1.40
#